data_58aa53d7487fa386b026325ffe0278c4
#
_entry.id   58aa53d7487fa386b026325ffe0278c4
#
_cell.length_a   1.000
_cell.length_b   1.000
_cell.length_c   1.000
_cell.angle_alpha   90.00
_cell.angle_beta   90.00
_cell.angle_gamma   90.00
#
_symmetry.space_group_name_H-M   'P 1'
#
loop_
_entity.id
_entity.type
_entity.pdbx_description
1 polymer ?
#
loop_
_entity_poly.entity_id
_entity_poly.type
_entity_poly.pdbx_seq_one_letter_code
_entity_poly.pdbx_strand_id
1 'polypeptide(L)'
;MQRHTIEPRPGWQETVEAQGVIYPLTRYPDDSLRPYWDESAYYSFSLAEVEALEEVVEELHAMCLAAAAHIVEKDRFAELGITDPRLASLVTEAWQRKAELPSLYGRFDLWYDGSGAPAKMLEYNADTPTSLVEAASAQWFWMEERFPGADQWNSLHERLVDAWRAQAALLPPGSPVHFAHTIDDECGEDLMTVAYLRETAVQAGLETEAIAVEDIGWDSLSHRFVDQRLRFIRSCFKLYPWEWLATDDFGPHVLDTLDNGGGTGSTLWIEPAWKMLLSNKALLAILWELYPGHPNLLASYLDGPRELATTGYVTKPLLGREGAGVTLHQPGGTQPPAPATGPSCYQQLALLPDLSPPAPGAHSPTTHAAPRLPRHRGSRPAPHPRTVRPRPRRLRPLPPARPPLT
;
A
#
# COMPACT_ATOMS: atom_id res chain seq x y z
N MET A 1 -20.83 1.86 8.50
CA MET A 1 -20.45 2.48 7.20
C MET A 1 -21.71 2.68 6.36
N GLN A 2 -21.86 3.83 5.69
CA GLN A 2 -22.99 4.12 4.80
C GLN A 2 -22.46 4.72 3.49
N ARG A 3 -22.99 4.26 2.36
CA ARG A 3 -22.70 4.83 1.04
C ARG A 3 -23.73 5.92 0.71
N HIS A 4 -23.26 7.10 0.32
CA HIS A 4 -24.07 8.24 -0.09
C HIS A 4 -23.81 8.55 -1.55
N THR A 5 -24.89 8.88 -2.28
CA THR A 5 -24.80 9.38 -3.65
C THR A 5 -24.75 10.90 -3.63
N ILE A 6 -23.92 11.50 -4.43
CA ILE A 6 -23.74 12.96 -4.55
C ILE A 6 -23.46 13.35 -5.99
N GLU A 7 -23.84 14.57 -6.37
CA GLU A 7 -23.47 15.11 -7.68
C GLU A 7 -21.95 15.42 -7.71
N PRO A 8 -21.22 14.92 -8.70
CA PRO A 8 -19.80 15.26 -8.88
C PRO A 8 -19.56 16.75 -8.96
N ARG A 9 -18.38 17.22 -8.58
CA ARG A 9 -17.98 18.63 -8.77
C ARG A 9 -17.90 18.95 -10.26
N PRO A 10 -18.36 20.12 -10.71
CA PRO A 10 -18.06 20.56 -12.06
C PRO A 10 -16.54 20.64 -12.29
N GLY A 11 -16.04 20.05 -13.38
CA GLY A 11 -14.60 20.03 -13.68
C GLY A 11 -13.77 19.20 -12.69
N TRP A 12 -14.36 18.15 -12.13
CA TRP A 12 -13.68 17.30 -11.14
C TRP A 12 -12.41 16.64 -11.68
N GLN A 13 -12.37 16.31 -12.97
CA GLN A 13 -11.21 15.66 -13.58
C GLN A 13 -9.97 16.56 -13.50
N GLU A 14 -10.08 17.79 -14.00
CA GLU A 14 -8.99 18.76 -13.93
C GLU A 14 -8.61 19.11 -12.48
N THR A 15 -9.59 19.07 -11.57
CA THR A 15 -9.37 19.33 -10.15
C THR A 15 -8.52 18.24 -9.51
N VAL A 16 -8.86 16.97 -9.72
CA VAL A 16 -8.10 15.86 -9.10
C VAL A 16 -6.75 15.64 -9.78
N GLU A 17 -6.62 15.91 -11.07
CA GLU A 17 -5.33 15.94 -11.77
C GLU A 17 -4.40 16.98 -11.16
N ALA A 18 -4.89 18.17 -10.87
CA ALA A 18 -4.12 19.23 -10.19
C ALA A 18 -3.77 18.86 -8.74
N GLN A 19 -4.48 17.91 -8.12
CA GLN A 19 -4.24 17.37 -6.78
C GLN A 19 -3.31 16.14 -6.79
N GLY A 20 -2.89 15.68 -7.97
CA GLY A 20 -1.92 14.60 -8.14
C GLY A 20 -2.49 13.29 -8.66
N VAL A 21 -3.82 13.13 -8.81
CA VAL A 21 -4.42 11.96 -9.45
C VAL A 21 -4.47 12.23 -10.97
N ILE A 22 -3.30 12.13 -11.62
CA ILE A 22 -3.16 12.41 -13.07
C ILE A 22 -3.75 11.30 -13.95
N TYR A 23 -4.29 10.26 -13.34
CA TYR A 23 -4.96 9.10 -13.94
C TYR A 23 -6.42 8.98 -13.49
N PRO A 24 -7.26 10.02 -13.66
CA PRO A 24 -8.64 10.01 -13.17
C PRO A 24 -9.54 9.02 -13.90
N LEU A 25 -9.09 8.50 -15.05
CA LEU A 25 -9.78 7.53 -15.88
C LEU A 25 -8.93 6.28 -16.10
N THR A 26 -9.57 5.11 -16.09
CA THR A 26 -8.95 3.82 -16.44
C THR A 26 -9.46 3.35 -17.80
N ARG A 27 -8.55 2.91 -18.67
CA ARG A 27 -8.89 2.24 -19.93
C ARG A 27 -9.14 0.75 -19.67
N TYR A 28 -10.30 0.28 -20.10
CA TYR A 28 -10.68 -1.12 -20.01
C TYR A 28 -10.31 -1.89 -21.30
N PRO A 29 -10.27 -3.25 -21.26
CA PRO A 29 -9.93 -4.08 -22.44
C PRO A 29 -10.86 -3.89 -23.63
N ASP A 30 -12.06 -3.32 -23.44
CA ASP A 30 -13.01 -2.96 -24.48
C ASP A 30 -12.81 -1.54 -25.05
N ASP A 31 -11.64 -0.93 -24.74
CA ASP A 31 -11.28 0.47 -25.05
C ASP A 31 -12.19 1.52 -24.41
N SER A 32 -13.14 1.15 -23.55
CA SER A 32 -13.92 2.12 -22.79
C SER A 32 -13.07 2.80 -21.74
N LEU A 33 -13.29 4.10 -21.54
CA LEU A 33 -12.74 4.84 -20.41
C LEU A 33 -13.80 4.91 -19.32
N ARG A 34 -13.41 4.53 -18.09
CA ARG A 34 -14.27 4.61 -16.92
C ARG A 34 -13.56 5.40 -15.82
N PRO A 35 -14.31 6.09 -14.95
CA PRO A 35 -13.70 6.79 -13.83
C PRO A 35 -12.90 5.81 -12.96
N TYR A 36 -11.61 6.09 -12.77
CA TYR A 36 -10.82 5.57 -11.67
C TYR A 36 -11.20 6.31 -10.39
N TRP A 37 -11.22 7.64 -10.46
CA TRP A 37 -11.73 8.50 -9.41
C TRP A 37 -13.22 8.80 -9.66
N ASP A 38 -14.08 8.35 -8.74
CA ASP A 38 -15.55 8.52 -8.87
C ASP A 38 -16.07 9.44 -7.76
N GLU A 39 -16.51 10.65 -8.13
CA GLU A 39 -17.11 11.61 -7.21
C GLU A 39 -18.63 11.44 -7.05
N SER A 40 -19.25 10.47 -7.71
CA SER A 40 -20.70 10.26 -7.63
C SER A 40 -21.15 9.65 -6.28
N ALA A 41 -20.20 9.21 -5.47
CA ALA A 41 -20.49 8.60 -4.18
C ALA A 41 -19.36 8.78 -3.17
N TYR A 42 -19.70 8.75 -1.89
CA TYR A 42 -18.77 8.68 -0.77
C TYR A 42 -19.28 7.79 0.35
N TYR A 43 -18.40 7.44 1.27
CA TYR A 43 -18.74 6.63 2.44
C TYR A 43 -18.59 7.45 3.71
N SER A 44 -19.55 7.31 4.63
CA SER A 44 -19.46 7.83 5.99
C SER A 44 -19.28 6.68 6.99
N PHE A 45 -18.45 6.93 7.98
CA PHE A 45 -18.20 6.04 9.10
C PHE A 45 -18.53 6.75 10.40
N SER A 46 -19.03 6.02 11.39
CA SER A 46 -19.05 6.51 12.76
C SER A 46 -17.66 6.43 13.38
N LEU A 47 -17.37 7.26 14.39
CA LEU A 47 -16.10 7.19 15.11
C LEU A 47 -15.85 5.79 15.70
N ALA A 48 -16.87 5.16 16.26
CA ALA A 48 -16.74 3.80 16.80
C ALA A 48 -16.37 2.75 15.74
N GLU A 49 -16.85 2.89 14.50
CA GLU A 49 -16.44 2.03 13.39
C GLU A 49 -14.97 2.26 13.02
N VAL A 50 -14.53 3.53 12.99
CA VAL A 50 -13.12 3.86 12.72
C VAL A 50 -12.21 3.27 13.79
N GLU A 51 -12.51 3.50 15.08
CA GLU A 51 -11.75 2.97 16.21
C GLU A 51 -11.67 1.43 16.18
N ALA A 52 -12.78 0.76 15.89
CA ALA A 52 -12.80 -0.70 15.75
C ALA A 52 -11.96 -1.21 14.56
N LEU A 53 -11.98 -0.49 13.44
CA LEU A 53 -11.14 -0.85 12.27
C LEU A 53 -9.65 -0.58 12.53
N GLU A 54 -9.31 0.45 13.28
CA GLU A 54 -7.93 0.70 13.72
C GLU A 54 -7.41 -0.45 14.60
N GLU A 55 -8.19 -0.90 15.59
CA GLU A 55 -7.85 -2.07 16.42
C GLU A 55 -7.64 -3.34 15.58
N VAL A 56 -8.53 -3.58 14.61
CA VAL A 56 -8.41 -4.72 13.67
C VAL A 56 -7.11 -4.63 12.85
N VAL A 57 -6.76 -3.46 12.34
CA VAL A 57 -5.53 -3.28 11.54
C VAL A 57 -4.28 -3.48 12.39
N GLU A 58 -4.26 -2.98 13.63
CA GLU A 58 -3.15 -3.19 14.56
C GLU A 58 -2.97 -4.68 14.89
N GLU A 59 -4.06 -5.40 15.19
CA GLU A 59 -4.03 -6.84 15.46
C GLU A 59 -3.54 -7.63 14.22
N LEU A 60 -4.11 -7.37 13.05
CA LEU A 60 -3.70 -8.00 11.80
C LEU A 60 -2.22 -7.74 11.50
N HIS A 61 -1.72 -6.52 11.74
CA HIS A 61 -0.30 -6.22 11.56
C HIS A 61 0.58 -7.05 12.49
N ALA A 62 0.24 -7.14 13.77
CA ALA A 62 0.97 -7.99 14.73
C ALA A 62 0.95 -9.47 14.32
N MET A 63 -0.18 -9.99 13.85
CA MET A 63 -0.31 -11.36 13.34
C MET A 63 0.55 -11.57 12.07
N CYS A 64 0.58 -10.61 11.16
CA CYS A 64 1.43 -10.66 9.96
C CYS A 64 2.93 -10.70 10.32
N LEU A 65 3.35 -9.92 11.31
CA LEU A 65 4.74 -9.97 11.81
C LEU A 65 5.05 -11.33 12.47
N ALA A 66 4.12 -11.92 13.22
CA ALA A 66 4.28 -13.26 13.78
C ALA A 66 4.36 -14.34 12.68
N ALA A 67 3.55 -14.19 11.60
CA ALA A 67 3.62 -15.09 10.45
C ALA A 67 4.96 -14.94 9.70
N ALA A 68 5.48 -13.72 9.53
CA ALA A 68 6.81 -13.49 8.94
C ALA A 68 7.92 -14.14 9.81
N ALA A 69 7.84 -13.98 11.14
CA ALA A 69 8.75 -14.69 12.05
C ALA A 69 8.70 -16.21 11.85
N HIS A 70 7.50 -16.77 11.79
CA HIS A 70 7.28 -18.21 11.57
C HIS A 70 7.85 -18.69 10.23
N ILE A 71 7.67 -17.91 9.15
CA ILE A 71 8.23 -18.22 7.82
C ILE A 71 9.76 -18.32 7.91
N VAL A 72 10.40 -17.32 8.51
CA VAL A 72 11.86 -17.27 8.64
C VAL A 72 12.39 -18.37 9.56
N GLU A 73 11.78 -18.56 10.73
CA GLU A 73 12.22 -19.57 11.72
C GLU A 73 12.05 -21.02 11.24
N LYS A 74 11.08 -21.28 10.38
CA LYS A 74 10.76 -22.61 9.85
C LYS A 74 11.26 -22.83 8.43
N ASP A 75 11.99 -21.86 7.87
CA ASP A 75 12.52 -21.92 6.49
C ASP A 75 11.43 -22.24 5.44
N ARG A 76 10.28 -21.55 5.56
CA ARG A 76 9.11 -21.79 4.68
C ARG A 76 9.15 -20.99 3.38
N PHE A 77 10.30 -20.51 2.95
CA PHE A 77 10.45 -19.64 1.77
C PHE A 77 9.93 -20.26 0.47
N ALA A 78 10.10 -21.59 0.31
CA ALA A 78 9.62 -22.30 -0.88
C ALA A 78 8.09 -22.19 -1.07
N GLU A 79 7.32 -22.11 0.01
CA GLU A 79 5.86 -21.95 -0.04
C GLU A 79 5.45 -20.55 -0.57
N LEU A 80 6.33 -19.57 -0.45
CA LEU A 80 6.16 -18.22 -0.99
C LEU A 80 6.70 -18.11 -2.43
N GLY A 81 7.22 -19.19 -3.01
CA GLY A 81 7.88 -19.14 -4.32
C GLY A 81 9.30 -18.54 -4.26
N ILE A 82 9.85 -18.30 -3.08
CA ILE A 82 11.23 -17.83 -2.90
C ILE A 82 12.15 -19.06 -2.92
N THR A 83 12.71 -19.36 -4.09
CA THR A 83 13.53 -20.56 -4.33
C THR A 83 15.02 -20.26 -4.50
N ASP A 84 15.41 -19.00 -4.76
CA ASP A 84 16.83 -18.60 -4.73
C ASP A 84 17.32 -18.51 -3.28
N PRO A 85 18.31 -19.31 -2.88
CA PRO A 85 18.82 -19.31 -1.51
C PRO A 85 19.46 -17.97 -1.10
N ARG A 86 19.99 -17.19 -2.07
CA ARG A 86 20.54 -15.86 -1.79
C ARG A 86 19.43 -14.87 -1.43
N LEU A 87 18.30 -14.93 -2.14
CA LEU A 87 17.13 -14.12 -1.80
C LEU A 87 16.54 -14.50 -0.44
N ALA A 88 16.44 -15.81 -0.14
CA ALA A 88 16.01 -16.28 1.17
C ALA A 88 16.95 -15.80 2.29
N SER A 89 18.28 -15.83 2.05
CA SER A 89 19.28 -15.30 2.98
C SER A 89 19.12 -13.80 3.20
N LEU A 90 18.92 -13.01 2.11
CA LEU A 90 18.66 -11.58 2.17
C LEU A 90 17.46 -11.27 3.06
N VAL A 91 16.33 -11.94 2.79
CA VAL A 91 15.10 -11.72 3.54
C VAL A 91 15.29 -12.08 5.01
N THR A 92 16.00 -13.19 5.30
CA THR A 92 16.33 -13.62 6.67
C THR A 92 17.17 -12.56 7.39
N GLU A 93 18.24 -12.06 6.76
CA GLU A 93 19.08 -11.02 7.35
C GLU A 93 18.30 -9.73 7.59
N ALA A 94 17.53 -9.30 6.58
CA ALA A 94 16.70 -8.11 6.72
C ALA A 94 15.65 -8.26 7.84
N TRP A 95 15.08 -9.45 8.03
CA TRP A 95 14.18 -9.74 9.15
C TRP A 95 14.87 -9.66 10.51
N GLN A 96 16.05 -10.26 10.64
CA GLN A 96 16.83 -10.24 11.88
C GLN A 96 17.22 -8.81 12.29
N ARG A 97 17.49 -7.97 11.30
CA ARG A 97 17.90 -6.56 11.47
C ARG A 97 16.76 -5.57 11.29
N LYS A 98 15.50 -5.99 11.32
CA LYS A 98 14.34 -5.13 11.02
C LYS A 98 14.25 -3.85 11.84
N ALA A 99 14.80 -3.84 13.05
CA ALA A 99 14.85 -2.63 13.89
C ALA A 99 15.90 -1.60 13.45
N GLU A 100 16.84 -2.00 12.60
CA GLU A 100 17.92 -1.17 12.05
C GLU A 100 17.61 -0.69 10.63
N LEU A 101 16.55 -1.19 10.03
CA LEU A 101 16.16 -0.90 8.65
C LEU A 101 14.93 0.00 8.63
N PRO A 102 14.95 1.10 7.87
CA PRO A 102 13.78 1.96 7.74
C PRO A 102 12.65 1.22 7.01
N SER A 103 11.44 1.39 7.55
CA SER A 103 10.20 0.85 7.00
C SER A 103 9.09 1.85 7.26
N LEU A 104 8.37 2.28 6.24
CA LEU A 104 7.48 3.43 6.31
C LEU A 104 6.02 3.06 6.49
N TYR A 105 5.47 2.31 5.55
CA TYR A 105 4.03 2.07 5.52
C TYR A 105 3.67 0.76 4.82
N GLY A 106 2.40 0.43 4.87
CA GLY A 106 1.78 -0.66 4.13
C GLY A 106 0.29 -0.43 4.05
N ARG A 107 -0.40 -1.11 3.13
CA ARG A 107 -1.84 -0.99 2.92
C ARG A 107 -2.50 -2.35 3.11
N PHE A 108 -3.42 -2.43 4.08
CA PHE A 108 -4.36 -3.55 4.17
C PHE A 108 -5.55 -3.31 3.26
N ASP A 109 -5.90 -4.30 2.48
CA ASP A 109 -7.16 -4.33 1.74
C ASP A 109 -8.15 -5.20 2.54
N LEU A 110 -9.22 -4.58 3.02
CA LEU A 110 -10.22 -5.21 3.89
C LEU A 110 -11.57 -5.29 3.21
N TRP A 111 -12.25 -6.41 3.37
CA TRP A 111 -13.70 -6.49 3.17
C TRP A 111 -14.40 -5.99 4.42
N TYR A 112 -15.36 -5.08 4.26
CA TYR A 112 -16.18 -4.54 5.35
C TYR A 112 -17.54 -4.10 4.81
N ASP A 113 -18.63 -4.49 5.48
CA ASP A 113 -20.00 -4.23 5.03
C ASP A 113 -20.75 -3.20 5.85
N GLY A 114 -20.18 -2.71 6.95
CA GLY A 114 -20.83 -1.74 7.83
C GLY A 114 -21.95 -2.31 8.69
N SER A 115 -22.17 -3.64 8.68
CA SER A 115 -23.23 -4.30 9.48
C SER A 115 -22.87 -4.48 10.95
N GLY A 116 -21.61 -4.23 11.31
CA GLY A 116 -21.02 -4.60 12.59
C GLY A 116 -20.41 -6.01 12.60
N ALA A 117 -20.46 -6.74 11.47
CA ALA A 117 -19.67 -7.96 11.30
C ALA A 117 -18.17 -7.63 11.23
N PRO A 118 -17.29 -8.55 11.71
CA PRO A 118 -15.85 -8.32 11.64
C PRO A 118 -15.35 -8.08 10.22
N ALA A 119 -14.55 -7.04 10.03
CA ALA A 119 -13.83 -6.83 8.78
C ALA A 119 -12.92 -8.02 8.45
N LYS A 120 -12.74 -8.34 7.16
CA LYS A 120 -11.96 -9.49 6.70
C LYS A 120 -10.76 -9.04 5.90
N MET A 121 -9.59 -9.55 6.25
CA MET A 121 -8.36 -9.31 5.50
C MET A 121 -8.43 -9.98 4.13
N LEU A 122 -8.33 -9.18 3.07
CA LEU A 122 -8.18 -9.67 1.70
C LEU A 122 -6.72 -9.84 1.31
N GLU A 123 -5.88 -8.85 1.66
CA GLU A 123 -4.43 -8.89 1.45
C GLU A 123 -3.72 -7.79 2.24
N TYR A 124 -2.41 -7.87 2.29
CA TYR A 124 -1.53 -6.83 2.81
C TYR A 124 -0.48 -6.46 1.76
N ASN A 125 -0.48 -5.21 1.34
CA ASN A 125 0.49 -4.64 0.42
C ASN A 125 1.52 -3.86 1.24
N ALA A 126 2.69 -4.45 1.50
CA ALA A 126 3.70 -3.90 2.41
C ALA A 126 5.02 -3.53 1.73
N ASP A 127 5.34 -4.14 0.57
CA ASP A 127 6.57 -3.84 -0.17
C ASP A 127 6.41 -2.61 -1.08
N THR A 128 5.34 -2.59 -1.88
CA THR A 128 5.09 -1.53 -2.88
C THR A 128 3.62 -1.09 -2.86
N PRO A 129 3.10 -0.59 -1.71
CA PRO A 129 1.72 -0.11 -1.67
C PRO A 129 1.57 1.21 -2.40
N THR A 130 0.50 1.36 -3.18
CA THR A 130 0.07 2.57 -3.88
C THR A 130 -1.14 3.21 -3.18
N SER A 131 -1.88 4.10 -3.86
CA SER A 131 -3.09 4.80 -3.37
C SER A 131 -2.82 5.82 -2.26
N LEU A 132 -1.62 6.40 -2.22
CA LEU A 132 -1.28 7.45 -1.25
C LEU A 132 -1.88 8.80 -1.63
N VAL A 133 -1.81 9.18 -2.89
CA VAL A 133 -2.27 10.49 -3.39
C VAL A 133 -3.78 10.59 -3.26
N GLU A 134 -4.48 9.52 -3.57
CA GLU A 134 -5.94 9.42 -3.44
C GLU A 134 -6.36 9.62 -1.98
N ALA A 135 -5.74 8.89 -1.06
CA ALA A 135 -6.11 8.92 0.35
C ALA A 135 -5.67 10.20 1.05
N ALA A 136 -4.42 10.62 0.86
CA ALA A 136 -3.83 11.70 1.63
C ALA A 136 -4.05 13.09 1.02
N SER A 137 -4.34 13.18 -0.29
CA SER A 137 -4.49 14.46 -1.01
C SER A 137 -5.89 14.62 -1.58
N ALA A 138 -6.27 13.84 -2.59
CA ALA A 138 -7.50 14.08 -3.35
C ALA A 138 -8.77 13.96 -2.48
N GLN A 139 -8.86 12.92 -1.63
CA GLN A 139 -10.00 12.75 -0.70
C GLN A 139 -10.07 13.86 0.34
N TRP A 140 -8.94 14.35 0.83
CA TRP A 140 -8.89 15.44 1.78
C TRP A 140 -9.46 16.73 1.18
N PHE A 141 -8.95 17.15 0.02
CA PHE A 141 -9.44 18.36 -0.65
C PHE A 141 -10.90 18.26 -1.09
N TRP A 142 -11.31 17.06 -1.55
CA TRP A 142 -12.70 16.81 -1.87
C TRP A 142 -13.62 17.01 -0.66
N MET A 143 -13.23 16.46 0.50
CA MET A 143 -13.99 16.60 1.75
C MET A 143 -14.04 18.07 2.21
N GLU A 144 -12.93 18.80 2.21
CA GLU A 144 -12.91 20.21 2.62
C GLU A 144 -13.80 21.08 1.75
N GLU A 145 -13.87 20.82 0.44
CA GLU A 145 -14.68 21.56 -0.50
C GLU A 145 -16.17 21.21 -0.40
N ARG A 146 -16.49 19.92 -0.28
CA ARG A 146 -17.88 19.44 -0.28
C ARG A 146 -18.54 19.50 1.09
N PHE A 147 -17.78 19.32 2.15
CA PHE A 147 -18.25 19.24 3.53
C PHE A 147 -17.39 20.06 4.49
N PRO A 148 -17.38 21.39 4.37
CA PRO A 148 -16.56 22.25 5.21
C PRO A 148 -16.82 22.00 6.69
N GLY A 149 -15.77 21.62 7.43
CA GLY A 149 -15.85 21.32 8.87
C GLY A 149 -16.22 19.88 9.21
N ALA A 150 -16.35 18.99 8.23
CA ALA A 150 -16.31 17.55 8.45
C ALA A 150 -14.90 17.09 8.83
N ASP A 151 -14.79 15.86 9.28
CA ASP A 151 -13.54 15.19 9.56
C ASP A 151 -13.37 13.98 8.66
N GLN A 152 -12.14 13.56 8.44
CA GLN A 152 -11.81 12.40 7.62
C GLN A 152 -10.93 11.45 8.42
N TRP A 153 -11.13 10.15 8.25
CA TRP A 153 -10.23 9.13 8.78
C TRP A 153 -8.94 9.13 7.96
N ASN A 154 -8.11 10.13 8.20
CA ASN A 154 -6.88 10.35 7.46
C ASN A 154 -5.89 11.17 8.29
N SER A 155 -4.79 10.52 8.69
CA SER A 155 -3.60 11.15 9.28
C SER A 155 -2.33 10.74 8.53
N LEU A 156 -2.50 10.24 7.29
CA LEU A 156 -1.44 9.58 6.54
C LEU A 156 -0.29 10.52 6.22
N HIS A 157 -0.59 11.77 5.84
CA HIS A 157 0.43 12.76 5.51
C HIS A 157 1.34 13.06 6.71
N GLU A 158 0.76 13.41 7.83
CA GLU A 158 1.50 13.75 9.05
C GLU A 158 2.30 12.57 9.56
N ARG A 159 1.71 11.37 9.53
CA ARG A 159 2.38 10.13 9.96
C ARG A 159 3.55 9.76 9.07
N LEU A 160 3.47 9.97 7.75
CA LEU A 160 4.59 9.74 6.84
C LEU A 160 5.74 10.72 7.10
N VAL A 161 5.44 12.00 7.30
CA VAL A 161 6.46 13.01 7.67
C VAL A 161 7.12 12.64 9.00
N ASP A 162 6.34 12.22 10.00
CA ASP A 162 6.86 11.81 11.30
C ASP A 162 7.64 10.50 11.24
N ALA A 163 7.21 9.55 10.39
CA ALA A 163 7.96 8.30 10.15
C ALA A 163 9.34 8.58 9.54
N TRP A 164 9.44 9.47 8.55
CA TRP A 164 10.72 9.89 8.00
C TRP A 164 11.62 10.53 9.07
N ARG A 165 11.09 11.43 9.91
CA ARG A 165 11.83 12.05 11.01
C ARG A 165 12.34 11.03 12.01
N ALA A 166 11.49 10.10 12.42
CA ALA A 166 11.84 9.07 13.40
C ALA A 166 12.94 8.12 12.87
N GLN A 167 12.97 7.88 11.56
CA GLN A 167 13.89 6.95 10.93
C GLN A 167 15.12 7.64 10.31
N ALA A 168 15.21 8.97 10.37
CA ALA A 168 16.34 9.72 9.81
C ALA A 168 17.71 9.27 10.34
N ALA A 169 17.77 8.83 11.60
CA ALA A 169 19.01 8.31 12.19
C ALA A 169 19.46 6.95 11.64
N LEU A 170 18.58 6.21 10.97
CA LEU A 170 18.90 4.95 10.30
C LEU A 170 19.45 5.17 8.88
N LEU A 171 19.29 6.37 8.33
CA LEU A 171 19.72 6.71 6.98
C LEU A 171 21.22 7.10 6.96
N PRO A 172 21.95 6.81 5.87
CA PRO A 172 23.33 7.21 5.70
C PRO A 172 23.48 8.74 5.75
N PRO A 173 24.30 9.29 6.68
CA PRO A 173 24.42 10.73 6.84
C PRO A 173 25.07 11.41 5.64
N GLY A 174 24.64 12.64 5.33
CA GLY A 174 25.22 13.49 4.27
C GLY A 174 25.03 12.95 2.86
N SER A 175 23.97 12.17 2.64
CA SER A 175 23.60 11.61 1.34
C SER A 175 22.10 11.75 1.12
N PRO A 176 21.67 12.12 -0.09
CA PRO A 176 20.23 12.15 -0.38
C PRO A 176 19.63 10.75 -0.34
N VAL A 177 18.35 10.68 0.01
CA VAL A 177 17.53 9.50 -0.23
C VAL A 177 17.07 9.55 -1.69
N HIS A 178 17.40 8.52 -2.46
CA HIS A 178 16.85 8.37 -3.81
C HIS A 178 15.43 7.80 -3.75
N PHE A 179 14.59 8.23 -4.69
CA PHE A 179 13.20 7.78 -4.81
C PHE A 179 13.02 7.24 -6.22
N ALA A 180 12.81 5.92 -6.32
CA ALA A 180 12.80 5.19 -7.57
C ALA A 180 11.43 4.59 -7.89
N HIS A 181 11.00 4.74 -9.16
CA HIS A 181 9.88 4.05 -9.78
C HIS A 181 10.30 3.59 -11.18
N THR A 182 9.55 2.69 -11.80
CA THR A 182 9.78 2.31 -13.21
C THR A 182 9.29 3.39 -14.16
N ILE A 183 9.96 3.55 -15.32
CA ILE A 183 9.45 4.38 -16.42
C ILE A 183 8.30 3.69 -17.18
N ASP A 184 8.16 2.38 -17.02
CA ASP A 184 7.06 1.59 -17.59
C ASP A 184 5.77 1.72 -16.75
N ASP A 185 5.41 2.96 -16.48
CA ASP A 185 4.23 3.38 -15.69
C ASP A 185 3.25 4.07 -16.65
N GLU A 186 2.39 3.26 -17.30
CA GLU A 186 1.49 3.73 -18.37
C GLU A 186 0.54 4.85 -17.95
N CYS A 187 0.13 4.89 -16.68
CA CYS A 187 -0.83 5.88 -16.19
C CYS A 187 -0.21 6.96 -15.30
N GLY A 188 0.98 6.74 -14.74
CA GLY A 188 1.64 7.67 -13.83
C GLY A 188 1.28 7.48 -12.35
N GLU A 189 0.67 6.37 -11.97
CA GLU A 189 0.31 6.07 -10.58
C GLU A 189 1.55 5.87 -9.70
N ASP A 190 2.52 5.10 -10.18
CA ASP A 190 3.78 4.85 -9.47
C ASP A 190 4.59 6.15 -9.34
N LEU A 191 4.70 6.93 -10.42
CA LEU A 191 5.35 8.23 -10.42
C LEU A 191 4.75 9.16 -9.36
N MET A 192 3.42 9.27 -9.31
CA MET A 192 2.76 10.19 -8.37
C MET A 192 2.84 9.70 -6.93
N THR A 193 2.75 8.40 -6.70
CA THR A 193 2.97 7.78 -5.38
C THR A 193 4.38 8.09 -4.86
N VAL A 194 5.40 7.91 -5.70
CA VAL A 194 6.80 8.17 -5.33
C VAL A 194 7.06 9.67 -5.16
N ALA A 195 6.49 10.52 -6.01
CA ALA A 195 6.60 11.97 -5.88
C ALA A 195 5.99 12.48 -4.57
N TYR A 196 4.83 11.94 -4.19
CA TYR A 196 4.16 12.27 -2.93
C TYR A 196 5.00 11.83 -1.72
N LEU A 197 5.51 10.60 -1.70
CA LEU A 197 6.39 10.12 -0.64
C LEU A 197 7.66 10.95 -0.52
N ARG A 198 8.26 11.31 -1.64
CA ARG A 198 9.42 12.19 -1.68
C ARG A 198 9.13 13.56 -1.06
N GLU A 199 7.95 14.14 -1.34
CA GLU A 199 7.53 15.41 -0.72
C GLU A 199 7.44 15.27 0.81
N THR A 200 6.89 14.17 1.35
CA THR A 200 6.85 13.95 2.80
C THR A 200 8.24 13.83 3.41
N ALA A 201 9.21 13.25 2.69
CA ALA A 201 10.60 13.17 3.12
C ALA A 201 11.28 14.55 3.13
N VAL A 202 11.02 15.40 2.11
CA VAL A 202 11.48 16.79 2.07
C VAL A 202 10.92 17.60 3.24
N GLN A 203 9.63 17.42 3.55
CA GLN A 203 9.01 18.07 4.72
C GLN A 203 9.56 17.55 6.06
N ALA A 204 10.06 16.34 6.10
CA ALA A 204 10.79 15.81 7.24
C ALA A 204 12.21 16.38 7.40
N GLY A 205 12.71 17.12 6.39
CA GLY A 205 14.03 17.74 6.38
C GLY A 205 15.12 16.90 5.71
N LEU A 206 14.76 15.85 4.95
CA LEU A 206 15.72 15.02 4.23
C LEU A 206 16.06 15.62 2.86
N GLU A 207 17.29 15.45 2.44
CA GLU A 207 17.70 15.66 1.05
C GLU A 207 17.22 14.49 0.20
N THR A 208 16.66 14.77 -0.98
CA THR A 208 16.05 13.74 -1.83
C THR A 208 16.42 13.92 -3.31
N GLU A 209 16.54 12.80 -4.03
CA GLU A 209 16.71 12.77 -5.49
C GLU A 209 15.67 11.80 -6.10
N ALA A 210 15.08 12.17 -7.24
CA ALA A 210 14.25 11.26 -8.01
C ALA A 210 15.10 10.54 -9.06
N ILE A 211 14.81 9.27 -9.30
CA ILE A 211 15.49 8.45 -10.30
C ILE A 211 14.52 7.42 -10.87
N ALA A 212 14.65 7.07 -12.16
CA ALA A 212 13.99 5.88 -12.66
C ALA A 212 14.79 4.63 -12.27
N VAL A 213 14.11 3.51 -12.05
CA VAL A 213 14.77 2.22 -11.74
C VAL A 213 15.77 1.87 -12.86
N GLU A 214 15.37 2.11 -14.10
CA GLU A 214 16.16 1.85 -15.32
C GLU A 214 17.38 2.75 -15.48
N ASP A 215 17.42 3.87 -14.74
CA ASP A 215 18.54 4.82 -14.72
C ASP A 215 19.55 4.54 -13.61
N ILE A 216 19.29 3.54 -12.77
CA ILE A 216 20.22 3.10 -11.73
C ILE A 216 21.39 2.36 -12.40
N GLY A 217 22.61 2.87 -12.22
CA GLY A 217 23.82 2.27 -12.75
C GLY A 217 24.56 1.41 -11.72
N TRP A 218 25.49 0.58 -12.21
CA TRP A 218 26.40 -0.20 -11.38
C TRP A 218 27.85 0.15 -11.67
N ASP A 219 28.56 0.64 -10.66
CA ASP A 219 30.01 0.84 -10.75
C ASP A 219 30.74 -0.47 -10.38
N SER A 220 31.27 -1.14 -11.40
CA SER A 220 31.97 -2.42 -11.25
C SER A 220 33.33 -2.32 -10.53
N LEU A 221 33.89 -1.11 -10.38
CA LEU A 221 35.15 -0.93 -9.65
C LEU A 221 34.94 -0.82 -8.16
N SER A 222 33.90 -0.09 -7.74
CA SER A 222 33.58 0.09 -6.33
C SER A 222 32.54 -0.90 -5.83
N HIS A 223 31.90 -1.68 -6.71
CA HIS A 223 30.78 -2.56 -6.42
C HIS A 223 29.61 -1.83 -5.73
N ARG A 224 29.16 -0.71 -6.36
CA ARG A 224 28.10 0.15 -5.82
C ARG A 224 27.13 0.58 -6.88
N PHE A 225 25.87 0.77 -6.46
CA PHE A 225 24.87 1.44 -7.28
C PHE A 225 25.17 2.94 -7.37
N VAL A 226 24.96 3.51 -8.54
CA VAL A 226 25.18 4.92 -8.84
C VAL A 226 24.00 5.53 -9.56
N ASP A 227 23.80 6.83 -9.35
CA ASP A 227 22.84 7.63 -10.11
C ASP A 227 23.42 8.09 -11.47
N GLN A 228 22.61 8.80 -12.26
CA GLN A 228 23.01 9.36 -13.56
C GLN A 228 24.17 10.36 -13.48
N ARG A 229 24.50 10.89 -12.29
CA ARG A 229 25.65 11.76 -12.03
C ARG A 229 26.86 11.00 -11.47
N LEU A 230 26.81 9.67 -11.50
CA LEU A 230 27.82 8.75 -10.96
C LEU A 230 28.06 8.94 -9.45
N ARG A 231 27.07 9.44 -8.71
CA ARG A 231 27.12 9.49 -7.25
C ARG A 231 26.58 8.18 -6.68
N PHE A 232 27.18 7.69 -5.60
CA PHE A 232 26.74 6.46 -4.96
C PHE A 232 25.32 6.61 -4.38
N ILE A 233 24.45 5.69 -4.73
CA ILE A 233 23.12 5.55 -4.14
C ILE A 233 23.27 4.83 -2.80
N ARG A 234 23.26 5.58 -1.71
CA ARG A 234 23.45 5.05 -0.34
C ARG A 234 22.15 4.62 0.32
N SER A 235 21.04 5.24 -0.04
CA SER A 235 19.68 4.85 0.33
C SER A 235 18.72 5.11 -0.80
N CYS A 236 17.78 4.19 -1.01
CA CYS A 236 16.81 4.29 -2.09
C CYS A 236 15.44 3.74 -1.61
N PHE A 237 14.44 4.62 -1.60
CA PHE A 237 13.05 4.16 -1.61
C PHE A 237 12.72 3.68 -3.02
N LYS A 238 12.24 2.45 -3.15
CA LYS A 238 11.86 1.85 -4.42
C LYS A 238 10.37 1.52 -4.45
N LEU A 239 9.63 2.02 -5.41
CA LEU A 239 8.32 1.49 -5.76
C LEU A 239 8.50 0.46 -6.89
N TYR A 240 9.24 -0.59 -6.59
CA TYR A 240 9.60 -1.68 -7.48
C TYR A 240 9.70 -2.98 -6.66
N PRO A 241 8.93 -4.04 -6.98
CA PRO A 241 8.83 -5.24 -6.14
C PRO A 241 10.16 -5.94 -5.94
N TRP A 242 10.38 -6.47 -4.74
CA TRP A 242 11.58 -7.25 -4.44
C TRP A 242 11.77 -8.48 -5.33
N GLU A 243 10.67 -9.17 -5.70
CA GLU A 243 10.71 -10.31 -6.61
C GLU A 243 11.16 -9.92 -8.02
N TRP A 244 10.87 -8.72 -8.49
CA TRP A 244 11.36 -8.21 -9.77
C TRP A 244 12.83 -7.78 -9.62
N LEU A 245 13.14 -6.98 -8.61
CA LEU A 245 14.48 -6.50 -8.35
C LEU A 245 15.50 -7.65 -8.20
N ALA A 246 15.11 -8.78 -7.58
CA ALA A 246 15.98 -9.94 -7.41
C ALA A 246 16.20 -10.76 -8.69
N THR A 247 15.27 -10.66 -9.67
CA THR A 247 15.32 -11.43 -10.94
C THR A 247 15.73 -10.60 -12.14
N ASP A 248 15.80 -9.30 -11.99
CA ASP A 248 16.22 -8.33 -12.98
C ASP A 248 17.74 -8.41 -13.28
N ASP A 249 18.21 -7.71 -14.29
CA ASP A 249 19.64 -7.64 -14.66
C ASP A 249 20.52 -7.17 -13.49
N PHE A 250 20.00 -6.33 -12.61
CA PHE A 250 20.66 -5.89 -11.37
C PHE A 250 20.54 -6.87 -10.20
N GLY A 251 19.69 -7.86 -10.30
CA GLY A 251 19.42 -8.83 -9.23
C GLY A 251 20.71 -9.44 -8.62
N PRO A 252 21.68 -9.93 -9.42
CA PRO A 252 22.94 -10.42 -8.89
C PRO A 252 23.66 -9.39 -8.02
N HIS A 253 23.69 -8.12 -8.42
CA HIS A 253 24.37 -7.06 -7.68
C HIS A 253 23.64 -6.70 -6.38
N VAL A 254 22.31 -6.72 -6.39
CA VAL A 254 21.50 -6.52 -5.16
C VAL A 254 21.79 -7.64 -4.16
N LEU A 255 21.83 -8.88 -4.64
CA LEU A 255 22.06 -10.06 -3.78
C LEU A 255 23.52 -10.14 -3.30
N ASP A 256 24.51 -9.79 -4.15
CA ASP A 256 25.94 -9.83 -3.83
C ASP A 256 26.37 -8.72 -2.84
N THR A 257 25.68 -7.57 -2.80
CA THR A 257 25.99 -6.49 -1.84
C THR A 257 25.75 -6.89 -0.38
N LEU A 258 25.01 -7.97 -0.16
CA LEU A 258 24.73 -8.50 1.18
C LEU A 258 25.81 -9.49 1.63
N ASP A 259 26.35 -10.31 0.74
CA ASP A 259 27.46 -11.23 1.03
C ASP A 259 28.70 -10.51 1.56
N ASN A 260 28.80 -9.19 1.31
CA ASN A 260 29.86 -8.33 1.85
C ASN A 260 29.54 -7.75 3.24
N GLY A 261 28.61 -8.32 3.98
CA GLY A 261 28.38 -8.04 5.41
C GLY A 261 27.70 -6.70 5.72
N GLY A 262 26.83 -6.20 4.85
CA GLY A 262 26.13 -4.94 5.11
C GLY A 262 27.07 -3.75 5.37
N GLY A 263 28.27 -3.80 4.82
CA GLY A 263 29.31 -2.82 5.06
C GLY A 263 28.90 -1.42 4.58
N THR A 264 29.66 -0.40 4.97
CA THR A 264 29.45 1.03 4.66
C THR A 264 29.36 1.37 3.16
N GLY A 265 29.26 0.38 2.27
CA GLY A 265 29.21 0.46 0.83
C GLY A 265 27.91 0.01 0.15
N SER A 266 27.04 -0.73 0.84
CA SER A 266 25.78 -1.22 0.26
C SER A 266 24.70 -0.13 0.21
N THR A 267 23.76 -0.26 -0.74
CA THR A 267 22.56 0.57 -0.80
C THR A 267 21.54 0.11 0.23
N LEU A 268 21.03 1.02 1.04
CA LEU A 268 19.93 0.79 1.96
C LEU A 268 18.61 0.92 1.18
N TRP A 269 17.99 -0.22 0.89
CA TRP A 269 16.71 -0.26 0.17
C TRP A 269 15.53 -0.08 1.13
N ILE A 270 14.57 0.75 0.76
CA ILE A 270 13.31 1.05 1.45
C ILE A 270 12.16 0.77 0.47
N GLU A 271 11.18 -0.03 0.77
CA GLU A 271 10.97 -0.86 1.95
C GLU A 271 11.97 -2.03 1.99
N PRO A 272 12.32 -2.53 3.17
CA PRO A 272 13.30 -3.59 3.31
C PRO A 272 12.80 -4.96 2.82
N ALA A 273 13.73 -5.85 2.43
CA ALA A 273 13.41 -7.13 1.77
C ALA A 273 12.46 -8.04 2.57
N TRP A 274 12.46 -8.00 3.90
CA TRP A 274 11.54 -8.80 4.70
C TRP A 274 10.06 -8.46 4.45
N LYS A 275 9.75 -7.26 3.95
CA LYS A 275 8.38 -6.87 3.65
C LYS A 275 7.77 -7.60 2.46
N MET A 276 8.58 -8.21 1.59
CA MET A 276 8.06 -9.08 0.55
C MET A 276 7.30 -10.30 1.10
N LEU A 277 7.64 -10.75 2.33
CA LEU A 277 6.89 -11.81 3.00
C LEU A 277 5.45 -11.40 3.29
N LEU A 278 5.22 -10.12 3.58
CA LEU A 278 3.91 -9.57 3.92
C LEU A 278 3.06 -9.30 2.68
N SER A 279 3.69 -9.00 1.53
CA SER A 279 2.99 -8.75 0.26
C SER A 279 2.63 -10.03 -0.50
N ASN A 280 3.25 -11.15 -0.13
CA ASN A 280 3.03 -12.45 -0.76
C ASN A 280 1.70 -13.06 -0.31
N LYS A 281 0.88 -13.54 -1.27
CA LYS A 281 -0.45 -14.09 -0.96
C LYS A 281 -0.39 -15.41 -0.19
N ALA A 282 0.78 -16.11 -0.13
CA ALA A 282 0.98 -17.25 0.75
C ALA A 282 0.85 -16.88 2.23
N LEU A 283 1.12 -15.63 2.59
CA LEU A 283 0.91 -15.12 3.95
C LEU A 283 -0.51 -15.39 4.46
N LEU A 284 -1.53 -15.29 3.58
CA LEU A 284 -2.93 -15.51 3.95
C LEU A 284 -3.18 -16.94 4.45
N ALA A 285 -2.57 -17.94 3.78
CA ALA A 285 -2.68 -19.33 4.18
C ALA A 285 -1.89 -19.61 5.47
N ILE A 286 -0.73 -19.01 5.64
CA ILE A 286 0.07 -19.13 6.85
C ILE A 286 -0.63 -18.48 8.04
N LEU A 287 -1.25 -17.33 7.85
CA LEU A 287 -2.09 -16.70 8.88
C LEU A 287 -3.26 -17.59 9.30
N TRP A 288 -3.95 -18.20 8.32
CA TRP A 288 -5.04 -19.12 8.62
C TRP A 288 -4.58 -20.38 9.35
N GLU A 289 -3.40 -20.89 9.03
CA GLU A 289 -2.78 -22.01 9.76
C GLU A 289 -2.45 -21.64 11.20
N LEU A 290 -1.88 -20.46 11.45
CA LEU A 290 -1.48 -20.01 12.78
C LEU A 290 -2.67 -19.58 13.65
N TYR A 291 -3.71 -19.02 13.03
CA TYR A 291 -4.88 -18.42 13.69
C TYR A 291 -6.19 -18.95 13.08
N PRO A 292 -6.46 -20.25 13.13
CA PRO A 292 -7.64 -20.83 12.50
C PRO A 292 -8.92 -20.31 13.17
N GLY A 293 -9.87 -19.87 12.34
CA GLY A 293 -11.15 -19.33 12.83
C GLY A 293 -11.09 -17.90 13.33
N HIS A 294 -9.97 -17.19 13.19
CA HIS A 294 -9.87 -15.79 13.59
C HIS A 294 -10.93 -14.92 12.88
N PRO A 295 -11.67 -14.05 13.60
CA PRO A 295 -12.80 -13.32 13.04
C PRO A 295 -12.44 -12.38 11.88
N ASN A 296 -11.22 -11.87 11.83
CA ASN A 296 -10.78 -10.95 10.79
C ASN A 296 -10.00 -11.63 9.64
N LEU A 297 -9.88 -12.97 9.65
CA LEU A 297 -9.29 -13.75 8.57
C LEU A 297 -10.35 -14.44 7.73
N LEU A 298 -9.99 -14.78 6.50
CA LEU A 298 -10.71 -15.69 5.61
C LEU A 298 -9.92 -17.00 5.53
N ALA A 299 -10.62 -18.14 5.52
CA ALA A 299 -10.00 -19.44 5.31
C ALA A 299 -9.16 -19.41 4.02
N SER A 300 -7.90 -19.85 4.10
CA SER A 300 -6.96 -19.74 2.99
C SER A 300 -6.00 -20.92 2.95
N TYR A 301 -5.68 -21.44 1.76
CA TYR A 301 -4.88 -22.65 1.55
C TYR A 301 -3.93 -22.50 0.36
N LEU A 302 -2.82 -23.27 0.35
CA LEU A 302 -1.86 -23.30 -0.76
C LEU A 302 -1.99 -24.54 -1.64
N ASP A 303 -2.54 -25.62 -1.10
CA ASP A 303 -2.63 -26.93 -1.76
C ASP A 303 -3.97 -27.19 -2.47
N GLY A 304 -4.80 -26.17 -2.62
CA GLY A 304 -6.11 -26.23 -3.28
C GLY A 304 -7.22 -25.60 -2.45
N PRO A 305 -8.44 -25.53 -2.97
CA PRO A 305 -9.56 -24.88 -2.30
C PRO A 305 -10.14 -25.68 -1.14
N ARG A 306 -9.82 -26.97 -1.00
CA ARG A 306 -10.35 -27.86 0.04
C ARG A 306 -11.88 -27.72 0.17
N GLU A 307 -12.41 -27.53 1.39
CA GLU A 307 -13.83 -27.31 1.68
C GLU A 307 -14.43 -26.06 1.01
N LEU A 308 -13.60 -25.07 0.68
CA LEU A 308 -14.05 -23.85 -0.02
C LEU A 308 -14.63 -24.14 -1.42
N ALA A 309 -14.29 -25.29 -2.01
CA ALA A 309 -14.86 -25.72 -3.29
C ALA A 309 -16.41 -25.77 -3.28
N THR A 310 -17.03 -25.95 -2.11
CA THR A 310 -18.48 -26.01 -1.96
C THR A 310 -19.13 -24.67 -1.61
N THR A 311 -18.37 -23.73 -1.04
CA THR A 311 -18.90 -22.45 -0.55
C THR A 311 -18.46 -21.25 -1.41
N GLY A 312 -17.46 -21.45 -2.25
CA GLY A 312 -16.86 -20.42 -3.10
C GLY A 312 -15.49 -19.96 -2.60
N TYR A 313 -14.61 -19.66 -3.54
CA TYR A 313 -13.25 -19.22 -3.24
C TYR A 313 -12.71 -18.29 -4.34
N VAL A 314 -11.60 -17.65 -4.02
CA VAL A 314 -10.81 -16.84 -4.95
C VAL A 314 -9.43 -17.48 -5.08
N THR A 315 -8.98 -17.69 -6.31
CA THR A 315 -7.60 -18.08 -6.61
C THR A 315 -6.77 -16.82 -6.83
N LYS A 316 -5.68 -16.66 -6.10
CA LYS A 316 -4.77 -15.53 -6.19
C LYS A 316 -3.35 -16.01 -6.48
N PRO A 317 -2.68 -15.58 -7.56
CA PRO A 317 -1.25 -15.83 -7.73
C PRO A 317 -0.46 -15.29 -6.53
N LEU A 318 0.59 -15.99 -6.08
CA LEU A 318 1.32 -15.59 -4.88
C LEU A 318 1.93 -14.18 -4.97
N LEU A 319 2.40 -13.79 -6.15
CA LEU A 319 3.06 -12.52 -6.45
C LEU A 319 2.22 -11.62 -7.38
N GLY A 320 0.89 -11.79 -7.40
CA GLY A 320 0.00 -10.99 -8.22
C GLY A 320 -0.15 -9.55 -7.71
N ARG A 321 -0.28 -8.60 -8.65
CA ARG A 321 -0.57 -7.17 -8.40
C ARG A 321 -1.84 -6.76 -9.13
N GLU A 322 -2.53 -5.70 -8.67
CA GLU A 322 -3.71 -5.07 -9.33
C GLU A 322 -4.80 -6.07 -9.75
N GLY A 323 -4.95 -7.14 -9.00
CA GLY A 323 -5.90 -8.20 -9.32
C GLY A 323 -5.50 -9.09 -10.52
N ALA A 324 -4.31 -8.93 -11.09
CA ALA A 324 -3.84 -9.74 -12.21
C ALA A 324 -3.83 -11.23 -11.85
N GLY A 325 -4.49 -12.06 -12.67
CA GLY A 325 -4.60 -13.49 -12.47
C GLY A 325 -5.53 -13.93 -11.33
N VAL A 326 -6.21 -13.00 -10.67
CA VAL A 326 -7.22 -13.32 -9.65
C VAL A 326 -8.47 -13.88 -10.32
N THR A 327 -8.97 -15.04 -9.83
CA THR A 327 -10.15 -15.71 -10.38
C THR A 327 -11.15 -16.03 -9.27
N LEU A 328 -12.41 -15.64 -9.47
CA LEU A 328 -13.50 -15.88 -8.52
C LEU A 328 -14.24 -17.19 -8.92
N HIS A 329 -14.44 -18.06 -7.94
CA HIS A 329 -15.13 -19.33 -8.10
C HIS A 329 -16.37 -19.35 -7.20
N GLN A 330 -17.55 -19.20 -7.81
CA GLN A 330 -18.83 -19.23 -7.10
C GLN A 330 -19.41 -20.65 -7.08
N PRO A 331 -20.16 -21.03 -6.02
CA PRO A 331 -20.85 -22.31 -5.97
C PRO A 331 -21.84 -22.44 -7.14
N GLY A 332 -21.83 -23.59 -7.82
CA GLY A 332 -22.76 -23.85 -8.92
C GLY A 332 -22.39 -23.16 -10.25
N GLY A 333 -21.24 -22.52 -10.34
CA GLY A 333 -20.73 -21.97 -11.61
C GLY A 333 -20.51 -23.08 -12.65
N THR A 334 -20.98 -22.85 -13.87
CA THR A 334 -20.92 -23.84 -14.96
C THR A 334 -19.57 -23.87 -15.68
N GLN A 335 -18.69 -22.91 -15.43
CA GLN A 335 -17.35 -22.91 -16.01
C GLN A 335 -16.36 -23.64 -15.09
N PRO A 336 -15.62 -24.64 -15.59
CA PRO A 336 -14.49 -25.17 -14.84
C PRO A 336 -13.49 -24.05 -14.58
N PRO A 337 -12.89 -24.00 -13.38
CA PRO A 337 -11.88 -23.01 -13.07
C PRO A 337 -10.76 -23.09 -14.09
N ALA A 338 -10.34 -21.95 -14.63
CA ALA A 338 -9.10 -21.89 -15.39
C ALA A 338 -7.98 -22.39 -14.47
N PRO A 339 -7.12 -23.30 -14.95
CA PRO A 339 -6.01 -23.79 -14.14
C PRO A 339 -5.14 -22.60 -13.75
N ALA A 340 -4.80 -22.52 -12.48
CA ALA A 340 -3.85 -21.52 -12.00
C ALA A 340 -2.53 -21.66 -12.79
N THR A 341 -2.04 -20.57 -13.36
CA THR A 341 -0.82 -20.59 -14.20
C THR A 341 0.47 -20.66 -13.39
N GLY A 342 0.38 -20.86 -12.06
CA GLY A 342 1.52 -20.95 -11.14
C GLY A 342 1.08 -21.17 -9.70
N PRO A 343 2.01 -21.12 -8.74
CA PRO A 343 1.71 -21.23 -7.33
C PRO A 343 0.69 -20.17 -6.92
N SER A 344 -0.35 -20.57 -6.20
CA SER A 344 -1.50 -19.72 -5.88
C SER A 344 -2.02 -19.96 -4.47
N CYS A 345 -2.63 -18.94 -3.89
CA CYS A 345 -3.41 -19.02 -2.68
C CYS A 345 -4.90 -19.14 -3.03
N TYR A 346 -5.61 -20.02 -2.33
CA TYR A 346 -7.04 -20.26 -2.42
C TYR A 346 -7.69 -19.68 -1.18
N GLN A 347 -8.32 -18.50 -1.30
CA GLN A 347 -8.95 -17.81 -0.18
C GLN A 347 -10.48 -17.93 -0.27
N GLN A 348 -11.14 -18.07 0.88
CA GLN A 348 -12.60 -18.03 0.98
C GLN A 348 -13.17 -16.81 0.26
N LEU A 349 -14.22 -17.01 -0.54
CA LEU A 349 -14.89 -15.94 -1.26
C LEU A 349 -15.61 -14.99 -0.28
N ALA A 350 -15.27 -13.71 -0.36
CA ALA A 350 -15.98 -12.62 0.30
C ALA A 350 -16.49 -11.68 -0.79
N LEU A 351 -17.75 -11.80 -1.16
CA LEU A 351 -18.36 -10.91 -2.14
C LEU A 351 -18.51 -9.52 -1.53
N LEU A 352 -18.16 -8.50 -2.29
CA LEU A 352 -18.33 -7.12 -1.87
C LEU A 352 -19.80 -6.86 -1.56
N PRO A 353 -20.09 -6.14 -0.46
CA PRO A 353 -21.45 -5.82 -0.08
C PRO A 353 -22.11 -4.91 -1.12
N ASP A 354 -23.38 -5.15 -1.41
CA ASP A 354 -24.18 -4.20 -2.17
C ASP A 354 -24.59 -3.04 -1.26
N LEU A 355 -23.88 -1.96 -1.34
CA LEU A 355 -24.14 -0.71 -0.60
C LEU A 355 -24.93 0.30 -1.43
N SER A 356 -25.58 -0.13 -2.52
CA SER A 356 -26.47 0.71 -3.30
C SER A 356 -27.61 1.22 -2.43
N PRO A 357 -28.03 2.49 -2.56
CA PRO A 357 -29.19 2.98 -1.86
C PRO A 357 -30.43 2.14 -2.27
N PRO A 358 -31.36 1.86 -1.34
CA PRO A 358 -32.57 1.11 -1.66
C PRO A 358 -33.33 1.83 -2.79
N ALA A 359 -33.91 1.05 -3.71
CA ALA A 359 -34.67 1.59 -4.84
C ALA A 359 -35.74 2.58 -4.34
N PRO A 360 -36.02 3.67 -5.07
CA PRO A 360 -37.06 4.64 -4.69
C PRO A 360 -38.39 3.93 -4.51
N GLY A 361 -38.92 3.94 -3.28
CA GLY A 361 -40.19 3.27 -2.93
C GLY A 361 -40.10 2.17 -1.85
N ALA A 362 -38.93 1.73 -1.46
CA ALA A 362 -38.73 0.90 -0.29
C ALA A 362 -38.76 1.79 0.97
N HIS A 363 -39.85 1.70 1.75
CA HIS A 363 -39.98 2.41 3.02
C HIS A 363 -38.96 1.85 4.02
N SER A 364 -37.86 2.57 4.24
CA SER A 364 -36.99 2.38 5.41
C SER A 364 -37.56 3.18 6.59
N PRO A 365 -37.54 2.64 7.81
CA PRO A 365 -38.00 3.39 8.96
C PRO A 365 -37.03 4.52 9.30
N THR A 366 -37.59 5.72 9.39
CA THR A 366 -37.04 6.93 10.04
C THR A 366 -35.59 7.32 9.84
N THR A 367 -35.40 8.26 8.95
CA THR A 367 -34.22 9.15 8.86
C THR A 367 -34.00 9.87 10.20
N HIS A 368 -32.96 9.50 10.91
CA HIS A 368 -32.34 10.42 11.86
C HIS A 368 -31.33 11.29 11.08
N ALA A 369 -31.43 12.62 11.32
CA ALA A 369 -30.50 13.61 10.82
C ALA A 369 -29.05 13.14 11.05
N ALA A 370 -28.19 13.35 10.04
CA ALA A 370 -26.78 13.02 10.12
C ALA A 370 -26.18 13.54 11.43
N PRO A 371 -25.62 12.69 12.28
CA PRO A 371 -24.95 13.16 13.49
C PRO A 371 -23.74 14.01 13.06
N ARG A 372 -23.63 15.21 13.61
CA ARG A 372 -22.40 15.98 13.52
C ARG A 372 -21.32 15.15 14.19
N LEU A 373 -20.32 14.71 13.41
CA LEU A 373 -19.17 14.01 13.95
C LEU A 373 -18.49 14.90 15.01
N PRO A 374 -18.25 14.40 16.23
CA PRO A 374 -17.53 15.16 17.24
C PRO A 374 -16.10 15.41 16.74
N ARG A 375 -15.65 16.65 16.87
CA ARG A 375 -14.26 17.01 16.60
C ARG A 375 -13.36 16.16 17.49
N HIS A 376 -12.38 15.50 16.92
CA HIS A 376 -11.35 14.74 17.61
C HIS A 376 -10.71 15.64 18.67
N ARG A 377 -11.00 15.43 19.94
CA ARG A 377 -10.20 15.95 21.04
C ARG A 377 -9.02 15.01 21.17
N GLY A 378 -7.90 15.39 20.55
CA GLY A 378 -6.63 14.74 20.83
C GLY A 378 -6.43 14.63 22.35
N SER A 379 -6.09 13.44 22.81
CA SER A 379 -5.65 13.19 24.18
C SER A 379 -4.58 14.22 24.54
N ARG A 380 -4.85 15.05 25.56
CA ARG A 380 -3.93 16.05 26.06
C ARG A 380 -2.64 15.39 26.58
N PRO A 381 -1.48 15.69 26.01
CA PRO A 381 -0.25 15.60 26.80
C PRO A 381 -0.24 16.74 27.82
N ALA A 382 0.43 16.52 28.94
CA ALA A 382 0.62 17.47 30.02
C ALA A 382 1.17 18.84 29.53
N PRO A 383 0.90 19.95 30.24
CA PRO A 383 1.15 21.28 29.72
C PRO A 383 2.64 21.58 29.60
N HIS A 384 3.13 21.74 28.37
CA HIS A 384 4.38 22.41 28.07
C HIS A 384 4.13 23.81 27.49
N PRO A 385 5.06 24.76 27.64
CA PRO A 385 4.82 26.18 27.51
C PRO A 385 4.51 26.60 26.08
N ARG A 386 3.65 27.60 25.97
CA ARG A 386 3.13 28.22 24.76
C ARG A 386 4.22 28.50 23.72
N THR A 387 4.16 27.77 22.59
CA THR A 387 4.76 28.20 21.34
C THR A 387 3.64 28.56 20.38
N VAL A 388 3.80 29.69 19.71
CA VAL A 388 2.89 30.25 18.72
C VAL A 388 2.75 29.24 17.56
N ARG A 389 1.52 28.80 17.25
CA ARG A 389 1.23 27.95 16.11
C ARG A 389 1.54 28.69 14.81
N PRO A 390 2.39 28.17 13.92
CA PRO A 390 2.43 28.66 12.55
C PRO A 390 1.13 28.27 11.84
N ARG A 391 0.53 29.19 11.10
CA ARG A 391 -0.59 28.93 10.21
C ARG A 391 -0.19 27.88 9.17
N PRO A 392 -1.08 26.93 8.79
CA PRO A 392 -0.79 26.01 7.73
C PRO A 392 -0.40 26.77 6.47
N ARG A 393 0.78 26.52 5.94
CA ARG A 393 1.19 27.05 4.64
C ARG A 393 0.37 26.31 3.60
N ARG A 394 -0.40 27.04 2.78
CA ARG A 394 -1.03 26.49 1.58
C ARG A 394 0.06 25.79 0.77
N LEU A 395 -0.15 24.49 0.48
CA LEU A 395 0.65 23.79 -0.50
C LEU A 395 0.60 24.60 -1.81
N ARG A 396 1.76 24.97 -2.34
CA ARG A 396 1.82 25.50 -3.70
C ARG A 396 1.57 24.31 -4.62
N PRO A 397 0.74 24.48 -5.66
CA PRO A 397 0.63 23.46 -6.71
C PRO A 397 2.02 23.17 -7.25
N LEU A 398 2.29 21.88 -7.52
CA LEU A 398 3.50 21.45 -8.22
C LEU A 398 3.60 22.22 -9.54
N PRO A 399 4.77 22.71 -9.93
CA PRO A 399 4.95 23.35 -11.23
C PRO A 399 4.60 22.34 -12.34
N PRO A 400 3.92 22.77 -13.41
CA PRO A 400 3.58 21.89 -14.51
C PRO A 400 4.86 21.25 -15.08
N ALA A 401 4.77 19.96 -15.40
CA ALA A 401 5.84 19.24 -16.07
C ALA A 401 6.25 19.99 -17.34
N ARG A 402 7.54 20.20 -17.54
CA ARG A 402 8.05 20.80 -18.76
C ARG A 402 7.78 19.85 -19.93
N PRO A 403 7.29 20.34 -21.07
CA PRO A 403 7.15 19.52 -22.27
C PRO A 403 8.53 18.98 -22.70
N PRO A 404 8.58 17.80 -23.34
CA PRO A 404 9.82 17.26 -23.86
C PRO A 404 10.45 18.24 -24.86
N LEU A 405 11.74 18.44 -24.74
CA LEU A 405 12.54 19.21 -25.72
C LEU A 405 12.54 18.41 -27.03
N THR A 406 12.01 19.04 -28.07
CA THR A 406 12.11 18.57 -29.46
C THR A 406 13.55 18.58 -29.94
#